data_4ce6ac3bdcb6291f660e135ab63fa6fd
#
_entry.id   4ce6ac3bdcb6291f660e135ab63fa6fd
#
_cell.length_a   1.000
_cell.length_b   1.000
_cell.length_c   1.000
_cell.angle_alpha   90.00
_cell.angle_beta   90.00
_cell.angle_gamma   90.00
#
_symmetry.space_group_name_H-M   'P 1'
#
loop_
_entity.id
_entity.type
_entity.pdbx_description
1 polymer ?
#
loop_
_entity_poly.entity_id
_entity_poly.type
_entity_poly.pdbx_seq_one_letter_code
_entity_poly.pdbx_strand_id
1 'polypeptide(L)'
;EYSFADEGDNSRMSFNFAAAGDFGCSTNAKNTISSMENKKPELVLPLGDLSYDTSANCWLNLISPFSNELKVTLGYHDVNDGAPKMNQYTDAFNMKEPFGSFDYRHVHFVTMASESEYLSGSAQYNFISNDLKNASENKDIDWIVVTTYAPFYTSPTTHNDEKVLRDIYHPLFEKYDVDLVLQAHNHNFQRTYPISYNSAGNSANPIVANQT
;
A
#
# COMPACT_ATOMS: atom_id res chain seq x y z
N GLU A 1 11.32 -15.42 -4.73
CA GLU A 1 11.69 -14.67 -5.95
C GLU A 1 10.73 -15.09 -7.05
N TYR A 2 9.77 -14.23 -7.40
CA TYR A 2 8.92 -14.46 -8.57
C TYR A 2 9.42 -13.54 -9.66
N SER A 3 10.02 -14.09 -10.70
CA SER A 3 10.34 -13.43 -11.94
C SER A 3 9.16 -13.65 -12.89
N PHE A 4 8.48 -12.59 -13.27
CA PHE A 4 7.55 -12.62 -14.39
C PHE A 4 8.37 -12.30 -15.64
N ALA A 5 8.77 -13.31 -16.38
CA ALA A 5 9.39 -13.13 -17.68
C ALA A 5 8.31 -13.25 -18.76
N ASP A 6 8.00 -12.15 -19.42
CA ASP A 6 7.33 -12.17 -20.70
C ASP A 6 8.40 -12.14 -21.80
N GLU A 7 8.47 -13.19 -22.63
CA GLU A 7 9.47 -13.35 -23.71
C GLU A 7 9.03 -12.67 -25.03
N GLY A 8 8.24 -11.60 -25.03
CA GLY A 8 7.65 -11.15 -26.28
C GLY A 8 7.77 -9.69 -26.66
N ASP A 9 7.97 -8.77 -25.73
CA ASP A 9 8.02 -7.34 -26.01
C ASP A 9 9.09 -6.62 -25.21
N ASN A 10 10.14 -6.16 -25.87
CA ASN A 10 11.23 -5.39 -25.28
C ASN A 10 10.80 -4.01 -24.71
N SER A 11 9.53 -3.60 -24.88
CA SER A 11 8.95 -2.38 -24.32
C SER A 11 8.42 -2.58 -22.89
N ARG A 12 8.16 -3.83 -22.48
CA ARG A 12 7.65 -4.22 -21.15
C ARG A 12 8.78 -4.73 -20.25
N MET A 13 9.67 -3.84 -19.86
CA MET A 13 10.77 -4.21 -18.96
C MET A 13 10.24 -4.52 -17.57
N SER A 14 10.61 -5.68 -17.04
CA SER A 14 10.39 -6.04 -15.63
C SER A 14 11.07 -5.04 -14.69
N PHE A 15 10.52 -4.82 -13.53
CA PHE A 15 11.12 -4.03 -12.45
C PHE A 15 10.92 -4.73 -11.11
N ASN A 16 11.63 -4.27 -10.09
CA ASN A 16 11.43 -4.72 -8.73
C ASN A 16 11.03 -3.57 -7.83
N PHE A 17 10.19 -3.86 -6.84
CA PHE A 17 9.89 -2.93 -5.77
C PHE A 17 10.04 -3.58 -4.40
N ALA A 18 10.19 -2.77 -3.37
CA ALA A 18 10.17 -3.18 -1.99
C ALA A 18 9.01 -2.51 -1.26
N ALA A 19 8.29 -3.27 -0.43
CA ALA A 19 7.20 -2.76 0.39
C ALA A 19 7.33 -3.25 1.83
N ALA A 20 7.17 -2.36 2.79
CA ALA A 20 7.12 -2.67 4.21
C ALA A 20 6.41 -1.53 4.96
N GLY A 21 5.82 -1.84 6.12
CA GLY A 21 5.25 -0.85 7.03
C GLY A 21 5.81 -1.01 8.43
N ASP A 22 5.25 -0.24 9.38
CA ASP A 22 5.52 -0.37 10.81
C ASP A 22 7.01 -0.27 11.16
N PHE A 23 7.70 0.70 10.53
CA PHE A 23 9.16 0.80 10.60
C PHE A 23 9.69 1.22 11.99
N GLY A 24 9.19 2.35 12.49
CA GLY A 24 9.88 3.03 13.59
C GLY A 24 11.33 3.39 13.24
N CYS A 25 12.17 3.63 14.28
CA CYS A 25 13.55 4.06 14.11
C CYS A 25 14.57 3.17 14.82
N SER A 26 14.19 1.95 15.13
CA SER A 26 15.00 0.98 15.85
C SER A 26 16.15 0.41 15.00
N THR A 27 17.04 -0.36 15.63
CA THR A 27 18.05 -1.13 14.89
C THR A 27 17.43 -2.10 13.88
N ASN A 28 16.26 -2.67 14.20
CA ASN A 28 15.55 -3.57 13.26
C ASN A 28 15.09 -2.82 12.02
N ALA A 29 14.56 -1.60 12.16
CA ALA A 29 14.20 -0.76 11.02
C ALA A 29 15.41 -0.47 10.12
N LYS A 30 16.57 -0.13 10.74
CA LYS A 30 17.84 0.04 10.00
C LYS A 30 18.24 -1.20 9.22
N ASN A 31 18.13 -2.37 9.84
CA ASN A 31 18.47 -3.65 9.19
C ASN A 31 17.51 -3.95 8.03
N THR A 32 16.21 -3.64 8.18
CA THR A 32 15.21 -3.78 7.11
C THR A 32 15.58 -2.89 5.92
N ILE A 33 15.87 -1.62 6.15
CA ILE A 33 16.26 -0.66 5.11
C ILE A 33 17.55 -1.10 4.42
N SER A 34 18.58 -1.50 5.17
CA SER A 34 19.80 -2.05 4.56
C SER A 34 19.56 -3.31 3.73
N SER A 35 18.61 -4.15 4.14
CA SER A 35 18.21 -5.32 3.35
C SER A 35 17.51 -4.92 2.06
N MET A 36 16.68 -3.87 2.10
CA MET A 36 16.05 -3.28 0.91
C MET A 36 17.10 -2.69 -0.04
N GLU A 37 18.07 -1.90 0.47
CA GLU A 37 19.17 -1.35 -0.34
C GLU A 37 19.95 -2.41 -1.10
N ASN A 38 20.23 -3.55 -0.45
CA ASN A 38 20.92 -4.67 -1.07
C ASN A 38 20.15 -5.30 -2.26
N LYS A 39 18.83 -5.11 -2.31
CA LYS A 39 17.96 -5.59 -3.41
C LYS A 39 17.84 -4.57 -4.54
N LYS A 40 18.32 -3.34 -4.34
CA LYS A 40 18.30 -2.24 -5.33
C LYS A 40 16.91 -2.08 -5.96
N PRO A 41 15.84 -1.85 -5.17
CA PRO A 41 14.50 -1.68 -5.72
C PRO A 41 14.44 -0.40 -6.56
N GLU A 42 13.68 -0.44 -7.64
CA GLU A 42 13.38 0.73 -8.47
C GLU A 42 12.25 1.58 -7.86
N LEU A 43 11.48 0.99 -6.95
CA LEU A 43 10.38 1.65 -6.24
C LEU A 43 10.32 1.13 -4.81
N VAL A 44 10.10 2.02 -3.86
CA VAL A 44 9.93 1.68 -2.44
C VAL A 44 8.59 2.21 -1.96
N LEU A 45 7.79 1.31 -1.39
CA LEU A 45 6.42 1.54 -0.93
C LEU A 45 6.35 1.39 0.59
N PRO A 46 6.63 2.44 1.37
CA PRO A 46 6.33 2.42 2.80
C PRO A 46 4.83 2.41 3.04
N LEU A 47 4.35 1.46 3.88
CA LEU A 47 2.93 1.15 4.05
C LEU A 47 2.31 1.74 5.32
N GLY A 48 2.92 2.75 5.91
CA GLY A 48 2.42 3.44 7.11
C GLY A 48 3.14 3.05 8.39
N ASP A 49 2.82 3.78 9.44
CA ASP A 49 3.51 3.75 10.74
C ASP A 49 5.03 3.87 10.56
N LEU A 50 5.40 4.96 9.89
CA LEU A 50 6.77 5.21 9.46
C LEU A 50 7.67 5.49 10.66
N SER A 51 7.16 6.25 11.65
CA SER A 51 7.86 6.55 12.89
C SER A 51 6.90 6.46 14.09
N TYR A 52 7.37 5.86 15.17
CA TYR A 52 6.69 5.88 16.49
C TYR A 52 7.19 7.01 17.41
N ASP A 53 8.16 7.81 16.95
CA ASP A 53 8.60 9.00 17.67
C ASP A 53 7.62 10.17 17.45
N THR A 54 7.72 11.19 18.28
CA THR A 54 6.90 12.42 18.15
C THR A 54 7.23 13.24 16.90
N SER A 55 8.29 12.89 16.18
CA SER A 55 8.75 13.56 14.95
C SER A 55 9.00 12.55 13.83
N ALA A 56 8.76 12.97 12.60
CA ALA A 56 9.09 12.20 11.41
C ALA A 56 10.59 12.11 11.11
N ASN A 57 11.40 13.01 11.68
CA ASN A 57 12.80 13.21 11.29
C ASN A 57 13.66 11.95 11.39
N CYS A 58 13.44 11.10 12.40
CA CYS A 58 14.24 9.89 12.55
C CYS A 58 14.06 8.95 11.36
N TRP A 59 12.83 8.77 10.92
CA TRP A 59 12.51 7.91 9.77
C TRP A 59 12.90 8.58 8.45
N LEU A 60 12.63 9.88 8.27
CA LEU A 60 13.04 10.62 7.07
C LEU A 60 14.56 10.54 6.84
N ASN A 61 15.35 10.62 7.90
CA ASN A 61 16.80 10.44 7.81
C ASN A 61 17.16 8.99 7.45
N LEU A 62 16.45 8.04 8.03
CA LEU A 62 16.72 6.61 7.86
C LEU A 62 16.41 6.13 6.44
N ILE A 63 15.31 6.61 5.84
CA ILE A 63 14.85 6.22 4.50
C ILE A 63 15.52 7.04 3.38
N SER A 64 16.31 8.03 3.71
CA SER A 64 16.93 8.95 2.75
C SER A 64 17.69 8.30 1.59
N PRO A 65 18.28 7.09 1.69
CA PRO A 65 18.88 6.42 0.55
C PRO A 65 17.92 6.18 -0.63
N PHE A 66 16.61 6.14 -0.36
CA PHE A 66 15.56 5.89 -1.37
C PHE A 66 14.76 7.14 -1.75
N SER A 67 15.23 8.34 -1.45
CA SER A 67 14.45 9.60 -1.58
C SER A 67 13.82 9.81 -2.97
N ASN A 68 14.37 9.24 -4.03
CA ASN A 68 13.86 9.37 -5.40
C ASN A 68 12.87 8.25 -5.78
N GLU A 69 12.84 7.16 -5.05
CA GLU A 69 12.06 5.95 -5.34
C GLU A 69 10.83 5.78 -4.43
N LEU A 70 10.61 6.71 -3.49
CA LEU A 70 9.58 6.60 -2.47
C LEU A 70 8.18 6.98 -2.97
N LYS A 71 7.20 6.11 -2.63
CA LYS A 71 5.76 6.39 -2.69
C LYS A 71 5.11 5.95 -1.39
N VAL A 72 4.73 6.89 -0.57
CA VAL A 72 4.44 6.70 0.86
C VAL A 72 2.94 6.57 1.11
N THR A 73 2.55 5.57 1.89
CA THR A 73 1.26 5.48 2.59
C THR A 73 1.46 5.94 4.03
N LEU A 74 0.53 6.71 4.59
CA LEU A 74 0.57 7.11 6.00
C LEU A 74 -0.28 6.17 6.86
N GLY A 75 0.21 5.85 8.05
CA GLY A 75 -0.45 5.00 9.02
C GLY A 75 -0.97 5.78 10.23
N TYR A 76 -1.49 5.03 11.21
CA TYR A 76 -2.12 5.59 12.41
C TYR A 76 -1.17 6.55 13.16
N HIS A 77 0.04 6.10 13.47
CA HIS A 77 1.03 6.90 14.20
C HIS A 77 1.57 8.07 13.39
N ASP A 78 1.46 8.07 12.08
CA ASP A 78 1.88 9.19 11.24
C ASP A 78 0.85 10.33 11.26
N VAL A 79 -0.44 10.00 11.37
CA VAL A 79 -1.56 10.93 11.30
C VAL A 79 -2.05 11.35 12.69
N ASN A 80 -2.15 10.41 13.65
CA ASN A 80 -2.85 10.62 14.92
C ASN A 80 -1.94 11.01 16.09
N ASP A 81 -0.62 10.91 15.95
CA ASP A 81 0.34 11.35 16.99
C ASP A 81 0.54 12.88 17.00
N GLY A 82 -0.23 13.60 16.21
CA GLY A 82 -0.30 15.05 16.21
C GLY A 82 0.05 15.72 14.88
N ALA A 83 -0.62 16.82 14.61
CA ALA A 83 -0.49 17.60 13.38
C ALA A 83 0.98 17.95 13.00
N PRO A 84 1.89 18.30 13.92
CA PRO A 84 3.26 18.63 13.54
C PRO A 84 3.98 17.46 12.84
N LYS A 85 3.73 16.21 13.24
CA LYS A 85 4.35 15.02 12.64
C LYS A 85 3.79 14.75 11.25
N MET A 86 2.46 14.79 11.10
CA MET A 86 1.80 14.66 9.81
C MET A 86 2.28 15.73 8.82
N ASN A 87 2.39 16.99 9.26
CA ASN A 87 2.89 18.08 8.42
C ASN A 87 4.32 17.84 7.94
N GLN A 88 5.19 17.25 8.77
CA GLN A 88 6.55 16.90 8.32
C GLN A 88 6.55 15.91 7.17
N TYR A 89 5.64 14.93 7.15
CA TYR A 89 5.51 13.99 6.04
C TYR A 89 4.88 14.65 4.81
N THR A 90 3.79 15.41 4.99
CA THR A 90 3.13 16.09 3.86
C THR A 90 4.06 17.08 3.17
N ASP A 91 4.88 17.80 3.93
CA ASP A 91 5.89 18.73 3.41
C ASP A 91 7.04 17.97 2.71
N ALA A 92 7.57 16.91 3.34
CA ALA A 92 8.68 16.14 2.79
C ALA A 92 8.35 15.48 1.44
N PHE A 93 7.10 15.03 1.27
CA PHE A 93 6.63 14.34 0.07
C PHE A 93 5.73 15.20 -0.83
N ASN A 94 5.57 16.50 -0.51
CA ASN A 94 4.69 17.42 -1.24
C ASN A 94 3.26 16.85 -1.44
N MET A 95 2.72 16.25 -0.40
CA MET A 95 1.40 15.60 -0.43
C MET A 95 0.30 16.66 -0.28
N LYS A 96 -0.59 16.77 -1.26
CA LYS A 96 -1.79 17.60 -1.17
C LYS A 96 -2.94 16.86 -0.48
N GLU A 97 -3.05 15.58 -0.78
CA GLU A 97 -4.00 14.63 -0.19
C GLU A 97 -3.22 13.42 0.30
N PRO A 98 -3.69 12.73 1.35
CA PRO A 98 -3.02 11.52 1.85
C PRO A 98 -3.29 10.28 0.99
N PHE A 99 -4.09 10.41 -0.05
CA PHE A 99 -4.40 9.37 -1.04
C PHE A 99 -4.07 9.87 -2.45
N GLY A 100 -3.86 8.96 -3.37
CA GLY A 100 -3.51 9.31 -4.75
C GLY A 100 -3.18 8.09 -5.58
N SER A 101 -2.72 8.31 -6.81
CA SER A 101 -2.27 7.25 -7.69
C SER A 101 -1.08 7.70 -8.55
N PHE A 102 -0.39 6.76 -9.10
CA PHE A 102 0.68 6.97 -10.07
C PHE A 102 0.90 5.71 -10.90
N ASP A 103 1.40 5.92 -12.10
CA ASP A 103 1.85 4.81 -12.95
C ASP A 103 3.36 4.66 -12.84
N TYR A 104 3.81 3.42 -12.75
CA TYR A 104 5.20 3.07 -12.93
C TYR A 104 5.30 1.93 -13.95
N ARG A 105 5.83 2.25 -15.12
CA ARG A 105 5.79 1.36 -16.29
C ARG A 105 4.35 0.96 -16.62
N HIS A 106 4.04 -0.34 -16.65
CA HIS A 106 2.70 -0.89 -16.93
C HIS A 106 1.91 -1.27 -15.67
N VAL A 107 2.29 -0.71 -14.52
CA VAL A 107 1.61 -0.93 -13.26
C VAL A 107 1.00 0.37 -12.76
N HIS A 108 -0.28 0.34 -12.48
CA HIS A 108 -1.00 1.42 -11.82
C HIS A 108 -1.01 1.20 -10.31
N PHE A 109 -0.50 2.16 -9.56
CA PHE A 109 -0.47 2.13 -8.10
C PHE A 109 -1.46 3.12 -7.52
N VAL A 110 -2.29 2.67 -6.59
CA VAL A 110 -3.23 3.49 -5.83
C VAL A 110 -2.83 3.48 -4.37
N THR A 111 -2.62 4.65 -3.77
CA THR A 111 -2.37 4.81 -2.34
C THR A 111 -3.66 5.23 -1.64
N MET A 112 -4.09 4.42 -0.66
CA MET A 112 -5.26 4.70 0.18
C MET A 112 -4.83 5.21 1.55
N ALA A 113 -5.60 6.16 2.09
CA ALA A 113 -5.44 6.69 3.44
C ALA A 113 -6.53 6.10 4.36
N SER A 114 -6.25 4.99 5.02
CA SER A 114 -7.19 4.37 5.96
C SER A 114 -7.48 5.22 7.20
N GLU A 115 -6.58 6.16 7.51
CA GLU A 115 -6.71 7.08 8.65
C GLU A 115 -7.43 8.40 8.30
N SER A 116 -7.98 8.49 7.09
CA SER A 116 -8.76 9.64 6.61
C SER A 116 -10.19 9.22 6.32
N GLU A 117 -11.04 10.19 5.91
CA GLU A 117 -12.41 9.89 5.51
C GLU A 117 -12.42 8.99 4.26
N TYR A 118 -12.94 7.77 4.41
CA TYR A 118 -12.95 6.74 3.36
C TYR A 118 -14.33 6.17 3.05
N LEU A 119 -15.39 6.62 3.74
CA LEU A 119 -16.74 6.09 3.52
C LEU A 119 -17.24 6.40 2.10
N SER A 120 -18.22 5.62 1.65
CA SER A 120 -18.85 5.83 0.34
C SER A 120 -19.35 7.26 0.19
N GLY A 121 -18.94 7.93 -0.89
CA GLY A 121 -19.24 9.34 -1.17
C GLY A 121 -18.19 10.33 -0.67
N SER A 122 -17.20 9.92 0.12
CA SER A 122 -16.07 10.76 0.47
C SER A 122 -15.24 11.16 -0.76
N ALA A 123 -14.39 12.19 -0.62
CA ALA A 123 -13.48 12.59 -1.68
C ALA A 123 -12.56 11.45 -2.10
N GLN A 124 -12.01 10.72 -1.11
CA GLN A 124 -11.16 9.55 -1.35
C GLN A 124 -11.90 8.43 -2.10
N TYR A 125 -13.11 8.07 -1.64
CA TYR A 125 -13.91 7.03 -2.31
C TYR A 125 -14.19 7.36 -3.76
N ASN A 126 -14.61 8.60 -4.03
CA ASN A 126 -14.92 9.07 -5.38
C ASN A 126 -13.67 9.09 -6.26
N PHE A 127 -12.53 9.53 -5.72
CA PHE A 127 -11.25 9.50 -6.41
C PHE A 127 -10.88 8.05 -6.78
N ILE A 128 -10.79 7.15 -5.80
CA ILE A 128 -10.35 5.76 -6.01
C ILE A 128 -11.28 5.01 -6.98
N SER A 129 -12.60 5.18 -6.83
CA SER A 129 -13.57 4.52 -7.73
C SER A 129 -13.42 4.96 -9.19
N ASN A 130 -13.17 6.25 -9.44
CA ASN A 130 -12.95 6.76 -10.79
C ASN A 130 -11.58 6.37 -11.34
N ASP A 131 -10.56 6.41 -10.49
CA ASP A 131 -9.19 6.11 -10.84
C ASP A 131 -9.01 4.64 -11.22
N LEU A 132 -9.50 3.71 -10.40
CA LEU A 132 -9.50 2.28 -10.70
C LEU A 132 -10.28 1.97 -11.99
N LYS A 133 -11.41 2.63 -12.21
CA LYS A 133 -12.16 2.48 -13.46
C LYS A 133 -11.29 2.88 -14.66
N ASN A 134 -10.64 4.02 -14.62
CA ASN A 134 -9.80 4.51 -15.69
C ASN A 134 -8.59 3.58 -15.93
N ALA A 135 -7.96 3.10 -14.86
CA ALA A 135 -6.84 2.16 -14.94
C ALA A 135 -7.26 0.83 -15.57
N SER A 136 -8.40 0.26 -15.16
CA SER A 136 -8.91 -1.02 -15.70
C SER A 136 -9.32 -0.95 -17.17
N GLU A 137 -9.66 0.25 -17.68
CA GLU A 137 -9.99 0.49 -19.10
C GLU A 137 -8.74 0.86 -19.92
N ASN A 138 -7.59 1.11 -19.30
CA ASN A 138 -6.35 1.53 -19.96
C ASN A 138 -5.53 0.30 -20.41
N LYS A 139 -5.37 0.14 -21.72
CA LYS A 139 -4.62 -0.99 -22.30
C LYS A 139 -3.12 -0.97 -22.07
N ASP A 140 -2.57 0.16 -21.62
CA ASP A 140 -1.17 0.30 -21.30
C ASP A 140 -0.87 -0.14 -19.84
N ILE A 141 -1.90 -0.46 -19.06
CA ILE A 141 -1.80 -0.96 -17.70
C ILE A 141 -2.05 -2.46 -17.69
N ASP A 142 -1.10 -3.23 -17.19
CA ASP A 142 -1.18 -4.69 -17.06
C ASP A 142 -1.55 -5.11 -15.63
N TRP A 143 -1.23 -4.29 -14.61
CA TRP A 143 -1.42 -4.59 -13.20
C TRP A 143 -1.92 -3.38 -12.43
N ILE A 144 -2.84 -3.62 -11.51
CA ILE A 144 -3.33 -2.60 -10.56
C ILE A 144 -2.97 -3.03 -9.15
N VAL A 145 -2.18 -2.20 -8.46
CA VAL A 145 -1.70 -2.44 -7.09
C VAL A 145 -2.25 -1.36 -6.16
N VAL A 146 -2.85 -1.78 -5.06
CA VAL A 146 -3.34 -0.85 -4.02
C VAL A 146 -2.44 -0.94 -2.80
N THR A 147 -2.04 0.19 -2.23
CA THR A 147 -1.36 0.27 -0.94
C THR A 147 -2.29 0.90 0.10
N THR A 148 -2.32 0.34 1.30
CA THR A 148 -3.06 0.87 2.44
C THR A 148 -2.33 0.54 3.74
N TYR A 149 -2.60 1.29 4.81
CA TYR A 149 -2.07 0.93 6.12
C TYR A 149 -2.96 -0.12 6.81
N ALA A 150 -4.24 0.19 7.02
CA ALA A 150 -5.14 -0.70 7.71
C ALA A 150 -5.44 -1.97 6.90
N PRO A 151 -5.43 -3.16 7.53
CA PRO A 151 -5.59 -4.42 6.82
C PRO A 151 -7.06 -4.73 6.48
N PHE A 152 -7.32 -5.08 5.23
CA PHE A 152 -8.59 -5.66 4.79
C PHE A 152 -8.81 -7.06 5.35
N TYR A 153 -7.74 -7.83 5.42
CA TYR A 153 -7.70 -9.17 5.97
C TYR A 153 -6.41 -9.36 6.77
N THR A 154 -6.53 -10.02 7.90
CA THR A 154 -5.37 -10.38 8.72
C THR A 154 -5.62 -11.68 9.46
N SER A 155 -4.59 -12.48 9.68
CA SER A 155 -4.64 -13.57 10.63
C SER A 155 -4.77 -13.00 12.04
N PRO A 156 -5.44 -13.68 12.98
CA PRO A 156 -5.55 -13.19 14.35
C PRO A 156 -4.17 -12.89 14.95
N THR A 157 -3.93 -11.62 15.21
CA THR A 157 -2.70 -11.08 15.81
C THR A 157 -3.07 -10.00 16.83
N THR A 158 -2.25 -8.98 16.96
CA THR A 158 -2.48 -7.88 17.92
C THR A 158 -3.64 -6.97 17.46
N HIS A 159 -3.80 -6.79 16.15
CA HIS A 159 -4.79 -5.90 15.57
C HIS A 159 -5.76 -6.68 14.68
N ASN A 160 -7.02 -6.23 14.66
CA ASN A 160 -8.06 -6.80 13.81
C ASN A 160 -7.98 -6.24 12.38
N ASP A 161 -8.73 -6.89 11.49
CA ASP A 161 -9.02 -6.35 10.16
C ASP A 161 -10.04 -5.20 10.22
N GLU A 162 -9.94 -4.28 9.28
CA GLU A 162 -10.86 -3.16 9.12
C GLU A 162 -12.05 -3.57 8.23
N LYS A 163 -13.06 -4.19 8.88
CA LYS A 163 -14.25 -4.71 8.19
C LYS A 163 -14.96 -3.66 7.34
N VAL A 164 -15.12 -2.45 7.85
CA VAL A 164 -15.84 -1.38 7.14
C VAL A 164 -15.09 -0.98 5.87
N LEU A 165 -13.79 -0.81 5.97
CA LEU A 165 -12.91 -0.51 4.83
C LEU A 165 -13.00 -1.62 3.79
N ARG A 166 -12.89 -2.88 4.22
CA ARG A 166 -13.03 -4.05 3.35
C ARG A 166 -14.36 -4.09 2.63
N ASP A 167 -15.47 -3.92 3.35
CA ASP A 167 -16.82 -4.05 2.79
C ASP A 167 -17.15 -2.93 1.78
N ILE A 168 -16.47 -1.77 1.87
CA ILE A 168 -16.62 -0.66 0.94
C ILE A 168 -15.74 -0.85 -0.31
N TYR A 169 -14.47 -1.23 -0.13
CA TYR A 169 -13.50 -1.17 -1.22
C TYR A 169 -13.24 -2.50 -1.91
N HIS A 170 -13.32 -3.64 -1.22
CA HIS A 170 -13.08 -4.92 -1.89
C HIS A 170 -14.04 -5.18 -3.07
N PRO A 171 -15.35 -4.82 -3.00
CA PRO A 171 -16.22 -4.91 -4.17
C PRO A 171 -15.77 -4.03 -5.35
N LEU A 172 -15.13 -2.88 -5.09
CA LEU A 172 -14.54 -2.04 -6.14
C LEU A 172 -13.29 -2.71 -6.72
N PHE A 173 -12.48 -3.35 -5.88
CA PHE A 173 -11.28 -4.04 -6.32
C PHE A 173 -11.60 -5.21 -7.24
N GLU A 174 -12.61 -6.02 -6.91
CA GLU A 174 -13.09 -7.06 -7.82
C GLU A 174 -13.68 -6.50 -9.13
N LYS A 175 -14.44 -5.40 -9.02
CA LYS A 175 -15.08 -4.80 -10.19
C LYS A 175 -14.07 -4.25 -11.20
N TYR A 176 -12.94 -3.80 -10.75
CA TYR A 176 -11.91 -3.12 -11.55
C TYR A 176 -10.60 -3.90 -11.63
N ASP A 177 -10.67 -5.20 -11.35
CA ASP A 177 -9.56 -6.16 -11.53
C ASP A 177 -8.26 -5.74 -10.82
N VAL A 178 -8.36 -5.34 -9.54
CA VAL A 178 -7.18 -5.08 -8.70
C VAL A 178 -6.46 -6.39 -8.42
N ASP A 179 -5.17 -6.46 -8.79
CA ASP A 179 -4.37 -7.67 -8.72
C ASP A 179 -3.74 -7.91 -7.35
N LEU A 180 -3.34 -6.83 -6.66
CA LEU A 180 -2.59 -6.91 -5.42
C LEU A 180 -2.98 -5.79 -4.45
N VAL A 181 -3.21 -6.14 -3.18
CA VAL A 181 -3.35 -5.18 -2.08
C VAL A 181 -2.21 -5.39 -1.09
N LEU A 182 -1.40 -4.36 -0.89
CA LEU A 182 -0.32 -4.31 0.10
C LEU A 182 -0.81 -3.55 1.34
N GLN A 183 -0.65 -4.15 2.50
CA GLN A 183 -1.16 -3.61 3.76
C GLN A 183 -0.15 -3.82 4.90
N ALA A 184 -0.32 -3.07 6.01
CA ALA A 184 0.56 -3.08 7.17
C ALA A 184 -0.19 -3.28 8.48
N HIS A 185 0.13 -2.51 9.52
CA HIS A 185 -0.48 -2.46 10.85
C HIS A 185 -0.17 -3.68 11.74
N ASN A 186 -0.18 -4.88 11.21
CA ASN A 186 0.24 -6.07 11.94
C ASN A 186 1.72 -6.36 11.65
N HIS A 187 2.56 -6.32 12.69
CA HIS A 187 4.03 -6.40 12.59
C HIS A 187 4.49 -7.82 12.22
N ASN A 188 4.01 -8.34 11.07
CA ASN A 188 4.35 -9.66 10.58
C ASN A 188 4.24 -9.73 9.06
N PHE A 189 4.73 -10.81 8.48
CA PHE A 189 4.51 -11.12 7.06
C PHE A 189 3.32 -12.05 6.92
N GLN A 190 2.32 -11.62 6.16
CA GLN A 190 1.16 -12.42 5.78
C GLN A 190 0.92 -12.35 4.28
N ARG A 191 0.50 -13.45 3.69
CA ARG A 191 0.06 -13.52 2.30
C ARG A 191 -1.14 -14.45 2.19
N THR A 192 -2.20 -13.97 1.55
CA THR A 192 -3.37 -14.79 1.24
C THR A 192 -3.17 -15.55 -0.08
N TYR A 193 -4.00 -16.55 -0.31
CA TYR A 193 -4.35 -16.96 -1.66
C TYR A 193 -5.16 -15.84 -2.33
N PRO A 194 -5.37 -15.86 -3.67
CA PRO A 194 -6.35 -14.99 -4.29
C PRO A 194 -7.70 -15.16 -3.59
N ILE A 195 -8.32 -14.06 -3.21
CA ILE A 195 -9.57 -14.06 -2.44
C ILE A 195 -10.64 -13.25 -3.15
N SER A 196 -11.90 -13.71 -3.06
CA SER A 196 -13.07 -13.01 -3.52
C SER A 196 -13.80 -12.34 -2.36
N TYR A 197 -14.46 -11.23 -2.65
CA TYR A 197 -15.29 -10.57 -1.65
C TYR A 197 -16.53 -11.40 -1.32
N ASN A 198 -16.80 -11.49 -0.02
CA ASN A 198 -18.06 -11.97 0.50
C ASN A 198 -18.37 -11.23 1.80
N SER A 199 -19.56 -10.62 1.87
CA SER A 199 -20.00 -9.86 3.05
C SER A 199 -20.12 -10.71 4.31
N ALA A 200 -20.33 -12.03 4.18
CA ALA A 200 -20.32 -13.00 5.27
C ALA A 200 -18.92 -13.53 5.59
N GLY A 201 -17.92 -13.26 4.74
CA GLY A 201 -16.52 -13.60 4.94
C GLY A 201 -15.89 -12.72 6.02
N ASN A 202 -14.83 -13.23 6.62
CA ASN A 202 -13.97 -12.50 7.56
C ASN A 202 -12.53 -12.97 7.40
N SER A 203 -11.62 -12.33 8.13
CA SER A 203 -10.19 -12.66 8.04
C SER A 203 -9.87 -14.11 8.42
N ALA A 204 -10.64 -14.72 9.31
CA ALA A 204 -10.44 -16.11 9.69
C ALA A 204 -10.91 -17.10 8.60
N ASN A 205 -11.91 -16.70 7.81
CA ASN A 205 -12.52 -17.52 6.75
C ASN A 205 -12.72 -16.69 5.47
N PRO A 206 -11.65 -16.24 4.81
CA PRO A 206 -11.77 -15.56 3.53
C PRO A 206 -12.23 -16.57 2.47
N ILE A 207 -12.98 -16.08 1.49
CA ILE A 207 -13.36 -16.91 0.34
C ILE A 207 -12.23 -16.89 -0.66
N VAL A 208 -11.59 -18.02 -0.86
CA VAL A 208 -10.55 -18.20 -1.87
C VAL A 208 -11.21 -18.17 -3.25
N ALA A 209 -10.73 -17.29 -4.13
CA ALA A 209 -11.15 -17.25 -5.52
C ALA A 209 -10.80 -18.57 -6.20
N ASN A 210 -11.69 -19.10 -7.01
CA ASN A 210 -11.40 -20.28 -7.80
C ASN A 210 -10.23 -19.96 -8.73
N GLN A 211 -9.16 -20.73 -8.60
CA GLN A 211 -8.10 -20.74 -9.59
C GLN A 211 -8.66 -21.46 -10.84
N THR A 212 -9.05 -20.70 -11.83
CA THR A 212 -9.36 -21.23 -13.18
C THR A 212 -8.09 -21.35 -14.01
#